data_4194c89a672605cc339d9f7e7f3a1306
#
_entry.id   4194c89a672605cc339d9f7e7f3a1306
#
_cell.length_a   1.000
_cell.length_b   1.000
_cell.length_c   1.000
_cell.angle_alpha   90.00
_cell.angle_beta   90.00
_cell.angle_gamma   90.00
#
_symmetry.space_group_name_H-M   'P 1'
#
loop_
_entity.id
_entity.type
_entity.pdbx_description
1 polymer ?
#
loop_
_entity_poly.entity_id
_entity_poly.type
_entity_poly.pdbx_seq_one_letter_code
_entity_poly.pdbx_strand_id
1 'polypeptide(L)'
;MSFLFVTVALALGLALVTGGSLRRIAVTELRYPVILAAAVGIQVVLEVFHPTDGTAGHLASAMLVVSYAFLLLFCAANLRLRGMAVVAVGIFLNGAVITLNSGMPVRAPEGAVEATTKHHAERPSDKLKPLGDIILVPALRQSLSFGDLIMLVGLVDVLFHCSRSPVTRRRLASGVGLPTPA
;
A
#
# COMPACT_ATOMS: atom_id res chain seq x y z
N MET A 1 3.89 -9.68 -0.74
CA MET A 1 4.92 -8.71 -0.24
C MET A 1 5.90 -8.27 -1.33
N SER A 2 6.40 -9.18 -2.18
CA SER A 2 7.43 -8.85 -3.21
C SER A 2 7.03 -7.72 -4.15
N PHE A 3 5.75 -7.65 -4.58
CA PHE A 3 5.28 -6.60 -5.49
C PHE A 3 5.38 -5.18 -4.89
N LEU A 4 4.99 -4.99 -3.64
CA LEU A 4 5.09 -3.69 -2.98
C LEU A 4 6.56 -3.22 -2.89
N PHE A 5 7.47 -4.12 -2.53
CA PHE A 5 8.91 -3.78 -2.49
C PHE A 5 9.46 -3.42 -3.86
N VAL A 6 9.11 -4.19 -4.90
CA VAL A 6 9.50 -3.88 -6.29
C VAL A 6 8.92 -2.54 -6.72
N THR A 7 7.65 -2.28 -6.42
CA THR A 7 6.98 -1.00 -6.72
C THR A 7 7.69 0.18 -6.06
N VAL A 8 7.97 0.08 -4.77
CA VAL A 8 8.67 1.14 -4.03
C VAL A 8 10.08 1.34 -4.57
N ALA A 9 10.82 0.25 -4.85
CA ALA A 9 12.17 0.33 -5.40
C ALA A 9 12.19 0.98 -6.79
N LEU A 10 11.27 0.60 -7.69
CA LEU A 10 11.13 1.22 -9.01
C LEU A 10 10.76 2.69 -8.92
N ALA A 11 9.81 3.05 -8.05
CA ALA A 11 9.39 4.43 -7.87
C ALA A 11 10.51 5.31 -7.30
N LEU A 12 11.29 4.79 -6.33
CA LEU A 12 12.46 5.46 -5.79
C LEU A 12 13.56 5.58 -6.86
N GLY A 13 13.84 4.51 -7.59
CA GLY A 13 14.80 4.51 -8.71
C GLY A 13 14.46 5.57 -9.74
N LEU A 14 13.20 5.61 -10.19
CA LEU A 14 12.72 6.62 -11.15
C LEU A 14 12.83 8.03 -10.58
N ALA A 15 12.47 8.24 -9.32
CA ALA A 15 12.60 9.54 -8.67
C ALA A 15 14.06 10.02 -8.65
N LEU A 16 15.02 9.13 -8.37
CA LEU A 16 16.46 9.46 -8.32
C LEU A 16 17.04 9.72 -9.71
N VAL A 17 16.81 8.83 -10.68
CA VAL A 17 17.32 8.96 -12.05
C VAL A 17 16.83 10.26 -12.71
N THR A 18 15.62 10.69 -12.35
CA THR A 18 15.04 11.94 -12.86
C THR A 18 15.41 13.18 -12.02
N GLY A 19 16.45 13.12 -11.18
CA GLY A 19 16.98 14.26 -10.42
C GLY A 19 16.25 14.56 -9.11
N GLY A 20 15.46 13.63 -8.58
CA GLY A 20 14.85 13.72 -7.26
C GLY A 20 15.86 13.49 -6.13
N SER A 21 15.45 13.77 -4.89
CA SER A 21 16.30 13.65 -3.70
C SER A 21 15.63 12.81 -2.62
N LEU A 22 16.31 11.75 -2.16
CA LEU A 22 15.85 10.93 -1.03
C LEU A 22 15.65 11.74 0.25
N ARG A 23 16.53 12.75 0.48
CA ARG A 23 16.41 13.65 1.62
C ARG A 23 15.07 14.39 1.62
N ARG A 24 14.57 14.79 0.46
CA ARG A 24 13.28 15.48 0.33
C ARG A 24 12.13 14.53 0.63
N ILE A 25 12.20 13.29 0.16
CA ILE A 25 11.22 12.25 0.51
C ILE A 25 11.20 12.03 2.03
N ALA A 26 12.39 11.86 2.64
CA ALA A 26 12.52 11.59 4.08
C ALA A 26 11.99 12.73 4.98
N VAL A 27 12.05 13.99 4.51
CA VAL A 27 11.53 15.14 5.27
C VAL A 27 10.07 15.49 4.90
N THR A 28 9.44 14.71 4.02
CA THR A 28 8.02 14.90 3.69
C THR A 28 7.17 14.55 4.91
N GLU A 29 6.38 15.52 5.36
CA GLU A 29 5.50 15.33 6.51
C GLU A 29 4.30 14.49 6.12
N LEU A 30 4.19 13.30 6.71
CA LEU A 30 3.00 12.47 6.64
C LEU A 30 2.12 12.75 7.86
N ARG A 31 0.82 12.91 7.63
CA ARG A 31 -0.16 13.00 8.72
C ARG A 31 -0.49 11.57 9.17
N TYR A 32 -0.50 11.38 10.49
CA TYR A 32 -0.86 10.12 11.16
C TYR A 32 -0.07 8.88 10.66
N PRO A 33 1.27 8.92 10.64
CA PRO A 33 2.08 7.78 10.18
C PRO A 33 1.85 6.50 11.01
N VAL A 34 1.37 6.66 12.26
CA VAL A 34 1.01 5.54 13.14
C VAL A 34 -0.16 4.71 12.55
N ILE A 35 -1.13 5.35 11.88
CA ILE A 35 -2.24 4.64 11.24
C ILE A 35 -1.70 3.78 10.09
N LEU A 36 -0.76 4.30 9.29
CA LEU A 36 -0.09 3.53 8.25
C LEU A 36 0.68 2.34 8.85
N ALA A 37 1.47 2.61 9.91
CA ALA A 37 2.24 1.55 10.58
C ALA A 37 1.33 0.46 11.16
N ALA A 38 0.20 0.82 11.78
CA ALA A 38 -0.78 -0.13 12.29
C ALA A 38 -1.39 -0.97 11.15
N ALA A 39 -1.79 -0.33 10.04
CA ALA A 39 -2.36 -1.04 8.89
C ALA A 39 -1.37 -2.05 8.30
N VAL A 40 -0.13 -1.62 8.06
CA VAL A 40 0.94 -2.48 7.53
C VAL A 40 1.29 -3.58 8.54
N GLY A 41 1.38 -3.26 9.82
CA GLY A 41 1.65 -4.22 10.89
C GLY A 41 0.61 -5.35 10.93
N ILE A 42 -0.69 -5.01 10.84
CA ILE A 42 -1.77 -6.01 10.75
C ILE A 42 -1.54 -6.92 9.54
N GLN A 43 -1.28 -6.35 8.35
CA GLN A 43 -1.08 -7.16 7.13
C GLN A 43 0.16 -8.06 7.23
N VAL A 44 1.26 -7.57 7.84
CA VAL A 44 2.46 -8.39 8.06
C VAL A 44 2.16 -9.56 9.01
N VAL A 45 1.46 -9.32 10.11
CA VAL A 45 1.07 -10.38 11.05
C VAL A 45 0.21 -11.42 10.35
N LEU A 46 -0.80 -11.03 9.59
CA LEU A 46 -1.66 -11.95 8.85
C LEU A 46 -0.91 -12.73 7.77
N GLU A 47 0.12 -12.12 7.15
CA GLU A 47 0.98 -12.78 6.17
C GLU A 47 1.94 -13.80 6.78
N VAL A 48 2.36 -13.60 8.03
CA VAL A 48 3.27 -14.53 8.73
C VAL A 48 2.53 -15.71 9.33
N PHE A 49 1.36 -15.47 9.94
CA PHE A 49 0.64 -16.51 10.70
C PHE A 49 -0.39 -17.28 9.87
N HIS A 50 -0.84 -16.76 8.72
CA HIS A 50 -1.79 -17.38 7.78
C HIS A 50 -3.02 -18.09 8.44
N PRO A 51 -3.73 -17.48 9.40
CA PRO A 51 -4.90 -18.11 9.97
C PRO A 51 -6.02 -18.20 8.94
N THR A 52 -6.39 -19.44 8.52
CA THR A 52 -7.38 -19.67 7.46
C THR A 52 -8.65 -20.31 7.97
N ASP A 53 -8.62 -20.99 9.11
CA ASP A 53 -9.68 -21.86 9.56
C ASP A 53 -10.38 -21.39 10.84
N GLY A 54 -11.66 -21.74 10.95
CA GLY A 54 -12.47 -21.52 12.14
C GLY A 54 -12.60 -20.05 12.55
N THR A 55 -12.73 -19.82 13.86
CA THR A 55 -12.85 -18.46 14.44
C THR A 55 -11.63 -17.60 14.16
N ALA A 56 -10.43 -18.18 14.11
CA ALA A 56 -9.20 -17.47 13.82
C ALA A 56 -9.19 -16.93 12.37
N GLY A 57 -9.66 -17.70 11.40
CA GLY A 57 -9.80 -17.27 10.02
C GLY A 57 -10.79 -16.13 9.84
N HIS A 58 -11.97 -16.20 10.51
CA HIS A 58 -12.94 -15.11 10.49
C HIS A 58 -12.39 -13.81 11.10
N LEU A 59 -11.71 -13.91 12.23
CA LEU A 59 -11.06 -12.76 12.87
C LEU A 59 -9.97 -12.17 11.96
N ALA A 60 -9.16 -13.01 11.35
CA ALA A 60 -8.11 -12.58 10.42
C ALA A 60 -8.68 -11.83 9.20
N SER A 61 -9.77 -12.33 8.61
CA SER A 61 -10.46 -11.64 7.51
C SER A 61 -11.01 -10.28 7.96
N ALA A 62 -11.60 -10.19 9.15
CA ALA A 62 -12.07 -8.93 9.71
C ALA A 62 -10.90 -7.95 9.96
N MET A 63 -9.78 -8.41 10.53
CA MET A 63 -8.58 -7.60 10.73
C MET A 63 -7.99 -7.12 9.40
N LEU A 64 -8.03 -7.94 8.36
CA LEU A 64 -7.60 -7.54 7.02
C LEU A 64 -8.45 -6.38 6.50
N VAL A 65 -9.78 -6.45 6.61
CA VAL A 65 -10.69 -5.35 6.22
C VAL A 65 -10.40 -4.07 7.02
N VAL A 66 -10.19 -4.20 8.34
CA VAL A 66 -9.81 -3.06 9.20
C VAL A 66 -8.49 -2.44 8.74
N SER A 67 -7.50 -3.24 8.33
CA SER A 67 -6.25 -2.72 7.80
C SER A 67 -6.44 -1.89 6.52
N TYR A 68 -7.33 -2.31 5.61
CA TYR A 68 -7.69 -1.52 4.42
C TYR A 68 -8.41 -0.22 4.78
N ALA A 69 -9.29 -0.23 5.79
CA ALA A 69 -9.93 0.99 6.30
C ALA A 69 -8.88 1.97 6.85
N PHE A 70 -7.88 1.49 7.60
CA PHE A 70 -6.78 2.32 8.10
C PHE A 70 -5.93 2.90 6.96
N LEU A 71 -5.63 2.11 5.92
CA LEU A 71 -4.93 2.61 4.73
C LEU A 71 -5.72 3.73 4.04
N LEU A 72 -7.04 3.58 3.89
CA LEU A 72 -7.91 4.60 3.30
C LEU A 72 -7.96 5.87 4.16
N LEU A 73 -8.07 5.73 5.50
CA LEU A 73 -8.01 6.86 6.43
C LEU A 73 -6.68 7.60 6.34
N PHE A 74 -5.57 6.86 6.27
CA PHE A 74 -4.25 7.45 6.05
C PHE A 74 -4.18 8.22 4.73
N CYS A 75 -4.68 7.64 3.63
CA CYS A 75 -4.70 8.31 2.34
C CYS A 75 -5.57 9.58 2.40
N ALA A 76 -6.76 9.51 3.01
CA ALA A 76 -7.66 10.66 3.16
C ALA A 76 -7.00 11.81 3.94
N ALA A 77 -6.27 11.50 5.02
CA ALA A 77 -5.54 12.50 5.80
C ALA A 77 -4.38 13.14 5.01
N ASN A 78 -3.88 12.47 3.96
CA ASN A 78 -2.73 12.88 3.16
C ASN A 78 -3.06 13.25 1.71
N LEU A 79 -4.33 13.50 1.35
CA LEU A 79 -4.78 13.87 0.00
C LEU A 79 -4.09 15.12 -0.58
N ARG A 80 -3.44 15.93 0.27
CA ARG A 80 -2.60 17.06 -0.16
C ARG A 80 -1.37 16.64 -0.97
N LEU A 81 -0.91 15.39 -0.81
CA LEU A 81 0.19 14.82 -1.59
C LEU A 81 -0.32 14.40 -2.95
N ARG A 82 0.31 14.88 -4.02
CA ARG A 82 -0.03 14.46 -5.38
C ARG A 82 0.12 12.96 -5.50
N GLY A 83 -0.79 12.33 -6.22
CA GLY A 83 -0.84 10.87 -6.35
C GLY A 83 -1.57 10.13 -5.21
N MET A 84 -1.76 10.74 -4.03
CA MET A 84 -2.37 10.06 -2.88
C MET A 84 -3.83 9.65 -3.14
N ALA A 85 -4.58 10.46 -3.88
CA ALA A 85 -5.94 10.10 -4.29
C ALA A 85 -5.96 8.86 -5.20
N VAL A 86 -4.97 8.74 -6.10
CA VAL A 86 -4.83 7.57 -6.98
C VAL A 86 -4.47 6.33 -6.16
N VAL A 87 -3.56 6.46 -5.18
CA VAL A 87 -3.26 5.38 -4.22
C VAL A 87 -4.53 4.94 -3.49
N ALA A 88 -5.33 5.91 -2.99
CA ALA A 88 -6.58 5.61 -2.31
C ALA A 88 -7.57 4.83 -3.17
N VAL A 89 -7.70 5.17 -4.46
CA VAL A 89 -8.56 4.43 -5.40
C VAL A 89 -8.09 2.98 -5.53
N GLY A 90 -6.78 2.73 -5.72
CA GLY A 90 -6.24 1.37 -5.80
C GLY A 90 -6.50 0.56 -4.53
N ILE A 91 -6.27 1.15 -3.35
CA ILE A 91 -6.55 0.53 -2.05
C ILE A 91 -8.05 0.25 -1.89
N PHE A 92 -8.92 1.18 -2.30
CA PHE A 92 -10.38 1.00 -2.22
C PHE A 92 -10.85 -0.15 -3.09
N LEU A 93 -10.37 -0.27 -4.33
CA LEU A 93 -10.72 -1.37 -5.22
C LEU A 93 -10.31 -2.73 -4.64
N ASN A 94 -9.08 -2.86 -4.16
CA ASN A 94 -8.61 -4.09 -3.53
C ASN A 94 -9.39 -4.41 -2.26
N GLY A 95 -9.60 -3.41 -1.40
CA GLY A 95 -10.38 -3.56 -0.17
C GLY A 95 -11.83 -3.97 -0.42
N ALA A 96 -12.47 -3.45 -1.47
CA ALA A 96 -13.82 -3.83 -1.86
C ALA A 96 -13.90 -5.29 -2.30
N VAL A 97 -12.96 -5.74 -3.15
CA VAL A 97 -12.91 -7.15 -3.60
C VAL A 97 -12.70 -8.09 -2.40
N ILE A 98 -11.72 -7.78 -1.55
CA ILE A 98 -11.40 -8.58 -0.36
C ILE A 98 -12.59 -8.66 0.60
N THR A 99 -13.28 -7.53 0.85
CA THR A 99 -14.43 -7.47 1.75
C THR A 99 -15.60 -8.30 1.23
N LEU A 100 -15.85 -8.29 -0.08
CA LEU A 100 -16.96 -9.00 -0.69
C LEU A 100 -16.74 -10.51 -0.82
N ASN A 101 -15.48 -10.97 -0.83
CA ASN A 101 -15.11 -12.36 -1.09
C ASN A 101 -14.36 -13.02 0.09
N SER A 102 -14.19 -12.31 1.23
CA SER A 102 -13.40 -12.77 2.37
C SER A 102 -11.95 -13.14 1.97
N GLY A 103 -11.37 -12.37 1.05
CA GLY A 103 -10.04 -12.55 0.48
C GLY A 103 -10.01 -12.12 -0.99
N MET A 104 -8.80 -12.07 -1.57
CA MET A 104 -8.58 -11.70 -2.98
C MET A 104 -8.68 -12.95 -3.85
N PRO A 105 -9.64 -13.03 -4.80
CA PRO A 105 -9.69 -14.12 -5.78
C PRO A 105 -8.47 -14.05 -6.71
N VAL A 106 -7.76 -15.16 -6.84
CA VAL A 106 -6.59 -15.29 -7.72
C VAL A 106 -6.93 -16.21 -8.88
N ARG A 107 -6.76 -15.73 -10.11
CA ARG A 107 -6.91 -16.56 -11.31
C ARG A 107 -5.59 -17.23 -11.63
N ALA A 108 -5.50 -18.53 -11.29
CA ALA A 108 -4.35 -19.38 -11.59
C ALA A 108 -4.80 -20.81 -11.89
N PRO A 109 -3.95 -21.66 -12.50
CA PRO A 109 -4.24 -23.08 -12.67
C PRO A 109 -4.57 -23.76 -11.34
N GLU A 110 -5.43 -24.79 -11.37
CA GLU A 110 -5.79 -25.56 -10.17
C GLU A 110 -4.54 -26.05 -9.43
N GLY A 111 -4.54 -25.88 -8.10
CA GLY A 111 -3.42 -26.28 -7.24
C GLY A 111 -2.22 -25.31 -7.24
N ALA A 112 -2.24 -24.25 -8.06
CA ALA A 112 -1.14 -23.27 -8.08
C ALA A 112 -1.26 -22.16 -7.05
N VAL A 113 -2.41 -22.04 -6.37
CA VAL A 113 -2.66 -21.02 -5.33
C VAL A 113 -2.80 -21.68 -3.99
N GLU A 114 -1.88 -21.40 -3.09
CA GLU A 114 -2.04 -21.71 -1.68
C GLU A 114 -2.99 -20.70 -1.04
N ALA A 115 -4.03 -21.20 -0.38
CA ALA A 115 -5.00 -20.34 0.32
C ALA A 115 -4.33 -19.68 1.51
N THR A 116 -4.42 -18.35 1.58
CA THR A 116 -3.96 -17.54 2.71
C THR A 116 -5.11 -16.68 3.23
N THR A 117 -4.93 -15.99 4.34
CA THR A 117 -5.92 -15.00 4.80
C THR A 117 -6.26 -13.96 3.74
N LYS A 118 -5.29 -13.61 2.87
CA LYS A 118 -5.45 -12.57 1.85
C LYS A 118 -5.89 -13.11 0.50
N HIS A 119 -5.49 -14.31 0.09
CA HIS A 119 -5.70 -14.85 -1.25
C HIS A 119 -6.34 -16.23 -1.22
N HIS A 120 -7.21 -16.50 -2.19
CA HIS A 120 -7.76 -17.82 -2.47
C HIS A 120 -7.93 -18.02 -3.99
N ALA A 121 -7.98 -19.28 -4.44
CA ALA A 121 -8.28 -19.57 -5.84
C ALA A 121 -9.67 -19.03 -6.21
N GLU A 122 -9.82 -18.44 -7.42
CA GLU A 122 -11.08 -17.87 -7.90
C GLU A 122 -12.20 -18.91 -7.86
N ARG A 123 -13.33 -18.57 -7.25
CA ARG A 123 -14.54 -19.40 -7.10
C ARG A 123 -15.66 -18.90 -8.00
N PRO A 124 -16.61 -19.76 -8.43
CA PRO A 124 -17.79 -19.30 -9.18
C PRO A 124 -18.61 -18.23 -8.46
N SER A 125 -18.67 -18.28 -7.12
CA SER A 125 -19.43 -17.37 -6.26
C SER A 125 -18.76 -16.01 -6.04
N ASP A 126 -17.49 -15.84 -6.40
CA ASP A 126 -16.77 -14.60 -6.14
C ASP A 126 -17.32 -13.43 -6.95
N LYS A 127 -17.38 -12.28 -6.29
CA LYS A 127 -17.86 -11.01 -6.84
C LYS A 127 -16.69 -10.18 -7.35
N LEU A 128 -16.97 -9.29 -8.31
CA LEU A 128 -15.96 -8.39 -8.88
C LEU A 128 -14.70 -9.11 -9.40
N LYS A 129 -14.84 -10.33 -9.91
CA LYS A 129 -13.74 -11.17 -10.45
C LYS A 129 -12.75 -10.42 -11.35
N PRO A 130 -13.19 -9.50 -12.26
CA PRO A 130 -12.25 -8.76 -13.10
C PRO A 130 -11.29 -7.84 -12.30
N LEU A 131 -11.62 -7.53 -11.05
CA LEU A 131 -10.76 -6.72 -10.16
C LEU A 131 -9.90 -7.57 -9.22
N GLY A 132 -10.03 -8.90 -9.27
CA GLY A 132 -9.16 -9.83 -8.56
C GLY A 132 -7.74 -9.89 -9.17
N ASP A 133 -6.93 -10.79 -8.64
CA ASP A 133 -5.55 -11.02 -9.09
C ASP A 133 -5.54 -11.85 -10.39
N ILE A 134 -5.78 -11.18 -11.51
CA ILE A 134 -5.91 -11.82 -12.83
C ILE A 134 -4.73 -11.56 -13.76
N ILE A 135 -3.86 -10.60 -13.42
CA ILE A 135 -2.71 -10.21 -14.27
C ILE A 135 -1.50 -10.99 -13.79
N LEU A 136 -1.18 -12.07 -14.51
CA LEU A 136 -0.02 -12.89 -14.20
C LEU A 136 1.28 -12.16 -14.57
N VAL A 137 2.21 -12.04 -13.62
CA VAL A 137 3.57 -11.51 -13.82
C VAL A 137 4.57 -12.65 -13.59
N PRO A 138 4.96 -13.38 -14.63
CA PRO A 138 5.81 -14.59 -14.50
C PRO A 138 7.16 -14.29 -13.84
N ALA A 139 7.75 -13.13 -14.13
CA ALA A 139 9.04 -12.71 -13.57
C ALA A 139 9.02 -12.58 -12.04
N LEU A 140 7.87 -12.24 -11.46
CA LEU A 140 7.68 -12.10 -10.00
C LEU A 140 7.01 -13.32 -9.38
N ARG A 141 6.60 -14.31 -10.20
CA ARG A 141 5.78 -15.45 -9.78
C ARG A 141 4.54 -15.02 -8.97
N GLN A 142 3.93 -13.91 -9.36
CA GLN A 142 2.78 -13.31 -8.67
C GLN A 142 1.71 -12.90 -9.67
N SER A 143 0.47 -12.90 -9.22
CA SER A 143 -0.65 -12.29 -9.92
C SER A 143 -0.94 -10.92 -9.29
N LEU A 144 -1.36 -9.98 -10.11
CA LEU A 144 -1.69 -8.61 -9.72
C LEU A 144 -3.13 -8.30 -10.07
N SER A 145 -3.72 -7.43 -9.26
CA SER A 145 -5.02 -6.82 -9.53
C SER A 145 -4.90 -5.50 -10.29
N PHE A 146 -6.00 -5.03 -10.85
CA PHE A 146 -6.07 -3.65 -11.38
C PHE A 146 -5.86 -2.61 -10.28
N GLY A 147 -6.33 -2.88 -9.06
CA GLY A 147 -6.10 -2.01 -7.92
C GLY A 147 -4.61 -1.85 -7.60
N ASP A 148 -3.81 -2.91 -7.74
CA ASP A 148 -2.36 -2.86 -7.54
C ASP A 148 -1.67 -1.96 -8.58
N LEU A 149 -2.10 -2.04 -9.86
CA LEU A 149 -1.55 -1.19 -10.91
C LEU A 149 -1.89 0.29 -10.68
N ILE A 150 -3.13 0.58 -10.27
CA ILE A 150 -3.55 1.95 -9.94
C ILE A 150 -2.76 2.46 -8.73
N MET A 151 -2.61 1.64 -7.70
CA MET A 151 -1.83 1.98 -6.52
C MET A 151 -0.35 2.23 -6.86
N LEU A 152 0.24 1.42 -7.75
CA LEU A 152 1.60 1.62 -8.28
C LEU A 152 1.74 3.00 -8.93
N VAL A 153 0.85 3.36 -9.85
CA VAL A 153 0.88 4.67 -10.53
C VAL A 153 0.78 5.80 -9.51
N GLY A 154 -0.15 5.71 -8.56
CA GLY A 154 -0.30 6.69 -7.50
C GLY A 154 0.95 6.82 -6.62
N LEU A 155 1.57 5.70 -6.24
CA LEU A 155 2.77 5.70 -5.40
C LEU A 155 3.98 6.29 -6.13
N VAL A 156 4.14 5.97 -7.43
CA VAL A 156 5.17 6.60 -8.28
C VAL A 156 4.97 8.12 -8.31
N ASP A 157 3.74 8.59 -8.49
CA ASP A 157 3.43 10.03 -8.53
C ASP A 157 3.71 10.72 -7.18
N VAL A 158 3.31 10.10 -6.05
CA VAL A 158 3.65 10.58 -4.70
C VAL A 158 5.16 10.73 -4.53
N LEU A 159 5.94 9.68 -4.79
CA LEU A 159 7.39 9.67 -4.58
C LEU A 159 8.10 10.64 -5.53
N PHE A 160 7.65 10.71 -6.79
CA PHE A 160 8.19 11.65 -7.77
C PHE A 160 8.02 13.11 -7.31
N HIS A 161 6.84 13.50 -6.85
CA HIS A 161 6.59 14.87 -6.39
C HIS A 161 7.25 15.15 -5.03
N CYS A 162 7.20 14.23 -4.08
CA CYS A 162 7.89 14.38 -2.79
C CYS A 162 9.41 14.53 -2.96
N SER A 163 10.02 13.82 -3.94
CA SER A 163 11.46 13.92 -4.22
C SER A 163 11.90 15.29 -4.74
N ARG A 164 10.96 16.10 -5.25
CA ARG A 164 11.19 17.42 -5.86
C ARG A 164 10.65 18.60 -5.04
N SER A 165 9.81 18.32 -4.04
CA SER A 165 9.21 19.35 -3.22
C SER A 165 10.29 20.24 -2.56
N PRO A 166 10.16 21.58 -2.60
CA PRO A 166 11.12 22.45 -1.92
C PRO A 166 11.09 22.17 -0.41
N VAL A 167 12.27 21.95 0.16
CA VAL A 167 12.41 21.84 1.63
C VAL A 167 12.13 23.22 2.20
N THR A 168 10.97 23.38 2.82
CA THR A 168 10.63 24.65 3.48
C THR A 168 11.60 24.86 4.65
N ARG A 169 12.49 25.87 4.56
CA ARG A 169 13.53 26.21 5.55
C ARG A 169 12.99 26.48 6.97
N ARG A 170 11.70 26.51 7.17
CA ARG A 170 11.02 26.93 8.42
C ARG A 170 11.33 26.09 9.65
N ARG A 171 11.90 24.86 9.50
CA ARG A 171 12.21 23.99 10.63
C ARG A 171 13.67 23.93 11.06
N LEU A 172 14.59 24.56 10.33
CA LEU A 172 15.98 24.71 10.81
C LEU A 172 16.12 25.88 11.79
N ALA A 173 15.16 26.79 11.82
CA ALA A 173 15.19 27.97 12.70
C ALA A 173 14.57 27.73 14.08
N SER A 174 13.79 26.67 14.28
CA SER A 174 13.13 26.38 15.59
C SER A 174 13.93 25.46 16.51
N GLY A 175 15.11 25.01 16.09
CA GLY A 175 15.97 24.09 16.86
C GLY A 175 17.27 24.66 17.39
N VAL A 176 17.63 25.91 17.05
CA VAL A 176 18.84 26.55 17.56
C VAL A 176 18.47 27.92 18.08
N GLY A 177 18.14 27.99 19.38
CA GLY A 177 18.16 29.23 20.14
C GLY A 177 19.61 29.72 20.16
N LEU A 178 19.98 30.62 19.24
CA LEU A 178 21.21 31.39 19.40
C LEU A 178 20.95 32.40 20.52
N PRO A 179 21.83 32.48 21.54
CA PRO A 179 21.75 33.51 22.55
C PRO A 179 21.91 34.89 21.88
N THR A 180 21.00 35.80 22.15
CA THR A 180 21.13 37.19 21.77
C THR A 180 22.39 37.77 22.41
N PRO A 181 23.31 38.39 21.66
CA PRO A 181 24.38 39.13 22.25
C PRO A 181 23.84 40.38 23.00
N ALA A 182 24.34 40.58 24.23
CA ALA A 182 24.06 41.74 25.08
C ALA A 182 24.65 43.01 24.50
#